data_0ba18dabfefac140792117953aa9a50c
#
_entry.id   0ba18dabfefac140792117953aa9a50c
#
_cell.length_a   1.000
_cell.length_b   1.000
_cell.length_c   1.000
_cell.angle_alpha   90.00
_cell.angle_beta   90.00
_cell.angle_gamma   90.00
#
_symmetry.space_group_name_H-M   'P 1'
#
loop_
_entity.id
_entity.type
_entity.pdbx_description
1 polymer ?
#
loop_
_entity_poly.entity_id
_entity_poly.type
_entity_poly.pdbx_seq_one_letter_code
_entity_poly.pdbx_strand_id
1 'polypeptide(L)'
;NKKKYNNIQFIKNGGWHFSNIKSPEEIELKYKSYLHHYEFEEAALNPNEIKKIIEDKRALYDLTVDKKKNKIGNGVYLKNYDTSLLPKYIIKNKNKFLNWIDKKF
;
A
#
# COMPACT_ATOMS: atom_id res chain seq x y z
N ASN A 1 6.14 29.44 -9.09
CA ASN A 1 7.04 30.42 -8.52
C ASN A 1 8.22 29.73 -7.85
N LYS A 2 9.43 29.95 -8.40
CA LYS A 2 10.67 29.29 -7.93
C LYS A 2 10.97 29.59 -6.45
N LYS A 3 10.63 30.76 -5.95
CA LYS A 3 10.88 31.15 -4.55
C LYS A 3 10.06 30.35 -3.53
N LYS A 4 8.93 29.75 -3.94
CA LYS A 4 8.06 28.97 -3.07
C LYS A 4 8.76 27.76 -2.45
N TYR A 5 9.78 27.23 -3.10
CA TYR A 5 10.43 25.98 -2.70
C TYR A 5 11.87 26.15 -2.24
N ASN A 6 12.33 27.41 -1.99
CA ASN A 6 13.71 27.68 -1.62
C ASN A 6 14.14 27.15 -0.26
N ASN A 7 13.19 26.90 0.65
CA ASN A 7 13.46 26.49 2.04
C ASN A 7 12.93 25.09 2.33
N ILE A 8 13.01 24.19 1.35
CA ILE A 8 12.57 22.81 1.54
C ILE A 8 13.57 22.08 2.42
N GLN A 9 13.07 21.47 3.48
CA GLN A 9 13.82 20.57 4.34
C GLN A 9 13.37 19.13 4.12
N PHE A 10 14.33 18.25 3.85
CA PHE A 10 14.04 16.82 3.71
C PHE A 10 14.27 16.11 5.04
N ILE A 11 13.25 15.40 5.52
CA ILE A 11 13.35 14.57 6.72
C ILE A 11 13.35 13.12 6.29
N LYS A 12 14.48 12.43 6.44
CA LYS A 12 14.63 11.03 6.08
C LYS A 12 13.71 10.18 6.94
N ASN A 13 12.94 9.28 6.29
CA ASN A 13 11.97 8.43 6.96
C ASN A 13 10.96 9.22 7.81
N GLY A 14 10.58 10.43 7.35
CA GLY A 14 9.70 11.34 8.07
C GLY A 14 8.21 11.00 8.03
N GLY A 15 7.81 10.00 7.26
CA GLY A 15 6.41 9.63 7.16
C GLY A 15 6.17 8.25 6.59
N TRP A 16 4.96 7.74 6.79
CA TRP A 16 4.51 6.44 6.30
C TRP A 16 3.13 6.57 5.69
N HIS A 17 2.82 5.67 4.74
CA HIS A 17 1.53 5.64 4.08
C HIS A 17 0.84 4.29 4.32
N PHE A 18 -0.18 4.29 5.15
CA PHE A 18 -0.88 3.07 5.58
C PHE A 18 -2.27 2.91 4.93
N SER A 19 -2.42 3.37 3.72
CA SER A 19 -3.73 3.43 3.05
C SER A 19 -4.35 2.07 2.73
N ASN A 20 -3.57 1.01 2.69
CA ASN A 20 -4.01 -0.35 2.37
C ASN A 20 -4.01 -1.30 3.57
N ILE A 21 -3.93 -0.77 4.79
CA ILE A 21 -4.18 -1.55 6.00
C ILE A 21 -5.69 -1.68 6.19
N LYS A 22 -6.28 -2.60 5.43
CA LYS A 22 -7.72 -2.81 5.34
C LYS A 22 -7.99 -4.27 5.00
N SER A 23 -9.19 -4.75 5.32
CA SER A 23 -9.64 -6.06 4.84
C SER A 23 -9.77 -6.08 3.31
N PRO A 24 -9.75 -7.25 2.66
CA PRO A 24 -9.98 -7.33 1.22
C PRO A 24 -11.27 -6.64 0.76
N GLU A 25 -12.34 -6.74 1.53
CA GLU A 25 -13.62 -6.10 1.25
C GLU A 25 -13.52 -4.57 1.32
N GLU A 26 -12.83 -4.06 2.31
CA GLU A 26 -12.58 -2.62 2.47
C GLU A 26 -11.67 -2.08 1.36
N ILE A 27 -10.70 -2.88 0.91
CA ILE A 27 -9.84 -2.53 -0.23
C ILE A 27 -10.69 -2.45 -1.51
N GLU A 28 -11.57 -3.43 -1.74
CA GLU A 28 -12.46 -3.40 -2.90
C GLU A 28 -13.32 -2.12 -2.88
N LEU A 29 -13.94 -1.81 -1.74
CA LEU A 29 -14.76 -0.60 -1.60
C LEU A 29 -13.95 0.67 -1.86
N LYS A 30 -12.73 0.74 -1.33
CA LYS A 30 -11.84 1.87 -1.54
C LYS A 30 -11.58 2.11 -3.03
N TYR A 31 -11.20 1.07 -3.76
CA TYR A 31 -10.87 1.21 -5.17
C TYR A 31 -12.09 1.47 -6.05
N LYS A 32 -13.25 0.92 -5.72
CA LYS A 32 -14.51 1.25 -6.41
C LYS A 32 -14.90 2.71 -6.25
N SER A 33 -14.51 3.33 -5.14
CA SER A 33 -14.81 4.73 -4.83
C SER A 33 -13.69 5.69 -5.27
N TYR A 34 -12.63 5.20 -5.88
CA TYR A 34 -11.45 5.95 -6.26
C TYR A 34 -11.59 6.58 -7.64
N LEU A 35 -10.85 7.68 -7.90
CA LEU A 35 -10.89 8.35 -9.20
C LEU A 35 -10.48 7.45 -10.36
N HIS A 36 -9.59 6.49 -10.12
CA HIS A 36 -9.12 5.52 -11.11
C HIS A 36 -9.88 4.18 -11.03
N HIS A 37 -11.14 4.21 -10.63
CA HIS A 37 -11.95 3.00 -10.46
C HIS A 37 -12.07 2.14 -11.72
N TYR A 38 -11.94 2.72 -12.91
CA TYR A 38 -11.96 1.98 -14.16
C TYR A 38 -10.84 0.95 -14.28
N GLU A 39 -9.63 1.29 -13.83
CA GLU A 39 -8.51 0.34 -13.83
C GLU A 39 -8.82 -0.86 -12.92
N PHE A 40 -9.44 -0.60 -11.78
CA PHE A 40 -9.84 -1.64 -10.85
C PHE A 40 -10.95 -2.53 -11.44
N GLU A 41 -11.94 -1.94 -12.09
CA GLU A 41 -13.02 -2.67 -12.76
C GLU A 41 -12.50 -3.54 -13.90
N GLU A 42 -11.55 -3.05 -14.70
CA GLU A 42 -10.88 -3.83 -15.75
C GLU A 42 -10.12 -5.03 -15.19
N ALA A 43 -9.49 -4.87 -14.03
CA ALA A 43 -8.79 -5.97 -13.36
C ALA A 43 -9.75 -7.03 -12.82
N ALA A 44 -11.04 -6.70 -12.65
CA ALA A 44 -12.10 -7.59 -12.17
C ALA A 44 -11.73 -8.29 -10.86
N LEU A 45 -11.04 -7.60 -9.94
CA LEU A 45 -10.62 -8.17 -8.67
C LEU A 45 -11.77 -8.20 -7.66
N ASN A 46 -12.09 -9.39 -7.19
CA ASN A 46 -13.01 -9.58 -6.07
C ASN A 46 -12.22 -9.72 -4.75
N PRO A 47 -12.89 -9.71 -3.57
CA PRO A 47 -12.18 -9.83 -2.29
C PRO A 47 -11.31 -11.09 -2.16
N ASN A 48 -11.71 -12.21 -2.75
CA ASN A 48 -10.92 -13.44 -2.71
C ASN A 48 -9.61 -13.30 -3.49
N GLU A 49 -9.63 -12.63 -4.63
CA GLU A 49 -8.44 -12.37 -5.43
C GLU A 49 -7.52 -11.37 -4.75
N ILE A 50 -8.08 -10.34 -4.13
CA ILE A 50 -7.33 -9.38 -3.32
C ILE A 50 -6.64 -10.10 -2.17
N LYS A 51 -7.34 -11.01 -1.50
CA LYS A 51 -6.78 -11.84 -0.42
C LYS A 51 -5.58 -12.65 -0.91
N LYS A 52 -5.67 -13.28 -2.07
CA LYS A 52 -4.55 -14.02 -2.66
C LYS A 52 -3.34 -13.14 -2.94
N ILE A 53 -3.55 -11.94 -3.47
CA ILE A 53 -2.47 -10.98 -3.72
C ILE A 53 -1.76 -10.61 -2.41
N ILE A 54 -2.53 -10.40 -1.34
CA ILE A 54 -1.98 -10.11 -0.01
C ILE A 54 -1.18 -11.30 0.52
N GLU A 55 -1.71 -12.52 0.40
CA GLU A 55 -1.04 -13.75 0.84
C GLU A 55 0.26 -14.00 0.07
N ASP A 56 0.26 -13.69 -1.23
CA ASP A 56 1.44 -13.78 -2.09
C ASP A 56 2.44 -12.64 -1.84
N LYS A 57 2.13 -11.71 -0.96
CA LYS A 57 2.97 -10.55 -0.64
C LYS A 57 3.32 -9.71 -1.88
N ARG A 58 2.32 -9.48 -2.71
CA ARG A 58 2.42 -8.58 -3.87
C ARG A 58 1.79 -7.23 -3.57
N ALA A 59 2.33 -6.20 -4.19
CA ALA A 59 1.68 -4.90 -4.20
C ALA A 59 0.41 -4.96 -5.06
N LEU A 60 -0.69 -4.41 -4.57
CA LEU A 60 -1.93 -4.36 -5.33
C LEU A 60 -1.84 -3.40 -6.51
N TYR A 61 -1.09 -2.32 -6.36
CA TYR A 61 -0.92 -1.28 -7.35
C TYR A 61 0.56 -1.10 -7.70
N ASP A 62 0.90 -1.24 -8.97
CA ASP A 62 2.27 -1.14 -9.45
C ASP A 62 2.52 0.18 -10.18
N LEU A 63 3.26 1.06 -9.56
CA LEU A 63 3.63 2.35 -10.13
C LEU A 63 4.73 2.26 -11.18
N THR A 64 5.42 1.11 -11.30
CA THR A 64 6.51 0.91 -12.25
C THR A 64 6.03 0.44 -13.62
N VAL A 65 4.77 0.02 -13.72
CA VAL A 65 4.19 -0.48 -14.97
C VAL A 65 4.01 0.68 -15.96
N ASP A 66 4.22 0.38 -17.24
CA ASP A 66 3.96 1.31 -18.35
C ASP A 66 2.55 1.90 -18.24
N LYS A 67 2.43 3.19 -18.55
CA LYS A 67 1.15 3.93 -18.52
C LYS A 67 0.04 3.29 -19.36
N LYS A 68 0.40 2.49 -20.37
CA LYS A 68 -0.54 1.80 -21.24
C LYS A 68 -1.11 0.51 -20.66
N LYS A 69 -0.53 0.01 -19.55
CA LYS A 69 -0.95 -1.23 -18.89
C LYS A 69 -1.73 -0.93 -17.63
N ASN A 70 -2.68 -1.82 -17.30
CA ASN A 70 -3.37 -1.75 -16.03
C ASN A 70 -2.39 -2.02 -14.88
N LYS A 71 -2.34 -1.11 -13.92
CA LYS A 71 -1.42 -1.16 -12.77
C LYS A 71 -1.95 -2.01 -11.61
N ILE A 72 -3.22 -2.39 -11.67
CA ILE A 72 -3.88 -3.12 -10.58
C ILE A 72 -3.82 -4.61 -10.86
N GLY A 73 -3.49 -5.40 -9.82
CA GLY A 73 -3.45 -6.85 -9.89
C GLY A 73 -2.13 -7.45 -10.39
N ASN A 74 -1.21 -6.64 -10.89
CA ASN A 74 0.07 -7.09 -11.44
C ASN A 74 1.26 -6.53 -10.65
N GLY A 75 1.06 -6.27 -9.36
CA GLY A 75 2.06 -5.66 -8.51
C GLY A 75 3.31 -6.52 -8.32
N VAL A 76 4.43 -5.86 -8.09
CA VAL A 76 5.71 -6.51 -7.74
C VAL A 76 5.62 -7.13 -6.35
N TYR A 77 6.50 -8.11 -6.09
CA TYR A 77 6.60 -8.70 -4.76
C TYR A 77 7.09 -7.67 -3.75
N LEU A 78 6.46 -7.67 -2.58
CA LEU A 78 6.87 -6.83 -1.46
C LEU A 78 8.15 -7.36 -0.85
N LYS A 79 8.98 -6.45 -0.35
CA LYS A 79 10.21 -6.78 0.37
C LYS A 79 9.98 -6.59 1.87
N ASN A 80 10.73 -7.36 2.66
CA ASN A 80 10.76 -7.14 4.09
C ASN A 80 11.30 -5.74 4.40
N TYR A 81 10.64 -5.06 5.33
CA TYR A 81 11.05 -3.75 5.81
C TYR A 81 11.59 -3.86 7.22
N ASP A 82 12.63 -3.12 7.53
CA ASP A 82 13.19 -3.09 8.87
C ASP A 82 12.17 -2.48 9.84
N THR A 83 11.63 -3.31 10.71
CA THR A 83 10.56 -2.92 11.62
C THR A 83 11.00 -1.92 12.67
N SER A 84 12.31 -1.81 12.94
CA SER A 84 12.85 -0.77 13.83
C SER A 84 12.65 0.64 13.28
N LEU A 85 12.42 0.77 11.96
CA LEU A 85 12.16 2.04 11.28
C LEU A 85 10.68 2.44 11.30
N LEU A 86 9.79 1.57 11.78
CA LEU A 86 8.37 1.89 11.91
C LEU A 86 8.12 2.97 12.96
N PRO A 87 6.96 3.68 12.91
CA PRO A 87 6.61 4.62 13.97
C PRO A 87 6.70 3.98 15.35
N LYS A 88 7.21 4.72 16.32
CA LYS A 88 7.38 4.22 17.70
C LYS A 88 6.08 3.70 18.31
N TYR A 89 4.95 4.34 17.96
CA TYR A 89 3.64 3.91 18.43
C TYR A 89 3.32 2.48 17.98
N ILE A 90 3.62 2.13 16.73
CA ILE A 90 3.39 0.78 16.20
C ILE A 90 4.29 -0.24 16.90
N ILE A 91 5.56 0.09 17.09
CA ILE A 91 6.52 -0.78 17.78
C ILE A 91 6.09 -1.05 19.23
N LYS A 92 5.69 -0.01 19.95
CA LYS A 92 5.24 -0.11 21.36
C LYS A 92 3.90 -0.81 21.52
N ASN A 93 3.03 -0.74 20.52
CA ASN A 93 1.68 -1.31 20.56
C ASN A 93 1.52 -2.46 19.57
N LYS A 94 2.55 -3.22 19.34
CA LYS A 94 2.60 -4.33 18.39
C LYS A 94 1.38 -5.25 18.49
N ASN A 95 0.92 -5.53 19.68
CA ASN A 95 -0.24 -6.42 19.90
C ASN A 95 -1.54 -5.90 19.28
N LYS A 96 -1.67 -4.58 19.15
CA LYS A 96 -2.85 -3.97 18.51
C LYS A 96 -2.86 -4.15 16.98
N PHE A 97 -1.71 -4.48 16.39
CA PHE A 97 -1.52 -4.54 14.95
C PHE A 97 -1.20 -5.94 14.43
N LEU A 98 -1.39 -6.98 15.25
CA LEU A 98 -1.04 -8.37 14.90
C LEU A 98 -1.69 -8.85 13.59
N ASN A 99 -2.91 -8.40 13.31
CA ASN A 99 -3.60 -8.76 12.08
C ASN A 99 -2.98 -8.15 10.81
N TRP A 100 -2.14 -7.13 10.99
CA TRP A 100 -1.57 -6.36 9.89
C TRP A 100 -0.06 -6.54 9.76
N ILE A 101 0.54 -7.29 10.67
CA ILE A 101 1.98 -7.51 10.72
C ILE A 101 2.28 -8.93 10.23
N ASP A 102 3.30 -9.07 9.38
CA ASP A 102 3.77 -10.38 8.96
C ASP A 102 4.20 -11.22 10.18
N LYS A 103 3.90 -12.50 10.15
CA LYS A 103 4.25 -13.45 11.23
C LYS A 103 5.75 -13.50 11.55
N LYS A 104 6.58 -13.02 10.64
CA LYS A 104 8.05 -12.96 10.83
C LYS A 104 8.53 -11.68 11.53
N PHE A 105 7.61 -10.83 11.93
CA PHE A 105 7.95 -9.59 12.63
C PHE A 105 8.70 -9.84 13.95
#